data_aab81396a732ad0bdf493ff8b6b03762
#
_entry.id   aab81396a732ad0bdf493ff8b6b03762
#
_cell.length_a   1.000
_cell.length_b   1.000
_cell.length_c   1.000
_cell.angle_alpha   90.00
_cell.angle_beta   90.00
_cell.angle_gamma   90.00
#
_symmetry.space_group_name_H-M   'P 1'
#
loop_
_entity.id
_entity.type
_entity.pdbx_description
1 polymer ?
#
loop_
_entity_poly.entity_id
_entity_poly.type
_entity_poly.pdbx_seq_one_letter_code
_entity_poly.pdbx_strand_id
1 'polypeptide(L)'
;MPLEILVIDQTEKAYRDLSLADDFKDLPLQVIYRDEAGQCSSRNAGLQIAKGEYILFLDDDSEIPNDLIEKHLKGLHFFQADSSSGVAEEVGAEPLPDDFKLIRMSDVFPTNNTLVHRSVLKRSGFFDLAYEKGQRADGDLGMRVYLSGGFMVLNPEIRILHYHAPRGGLRAHKARVVTYASSRNTILHRHLPSVTEIYLAKRYFAPQILREMLWLRVAGTFSIRGSIFRKAAKVLVSGLFLPHTLLEIKRRMKKAAEMAEHFPQIPFPTGQMPNERYESARSSPH
;
A
#
# COMPACT_ATOMS: atom_id res chain seq x y z
N MET A 1 -19.98 11.56 12.40
CA MET A 1 -20.47 11.11 11.08
C MET A 1 -19.54 11.71 10.02
N PRO A 2 -19.12 11.00 8.97
CA PRO A 2 -18.29 11.58 7.92
C PRO A 2 -19.08 12.65 7.14
N LEU A 3 -18.36 13.59 6.52
CA LEU A 3 -18.93 14.59 5.63
C LEU A 3 -19.51 13.96 4.36
N GLU A 4 -18.83 12.96 3.84
CA GLU A 4 -19.17 12.22 2.63
C GLU A 4 -18.58 10.82 2.67
N ILE A 5 -19.20 9.90 1.95
CA ILE A 5 -18.69 8.55 1.69
C ILE A 5 -18.65 8.40 0.18
N LEU A 6 -17.44 8.18 -0.37
CA LEU A 6 -17.23 8.05 -1.81
C LEU A 6 -16.94 6.58 -2.14
N VAL A 7 -17.84 5.94 -2.86
CA VAL A 7 -17.65 4.58 -3.39
C VAL A 7 -17.29 4.69 -4.87
N ILE A 8 -16.10 4.22 -5.22
CA ILE A 8 -15.64 4.17 -6.62
C ILE A 8 -15.86 2.76 -7.14
N ASP A 9 -17.01 2.56 -7.77
CA ASP A 9 -17.44 1.26 -8.26
C ASP A 9 -16.89 0.98 -9.66
N GLN A 10 -16.15 -0.11 -9.79
CA GLN A 10 -15.52 -0.60 -11.02
C GLN A 10 -16.17 -1.87 -11.55
N THR A 11 -17.34 -2.23 -11.03
CA THR A 11 -18.14 -3.36 -11.50
C THR A 11 -18.50 -3.19 -12.98
N GLU A 12 -18.46 -4.26 -13.74
CA GLU A 12 -18.90 -4.26 -15.12
C GLU A 12 -20.37 -3.78 -15.22
N LYS A 13 -20.69 -2.98 -16.23
CA LYS A 13 -22.01 -2.33 -16.38
C LYS A 13 -23.20 -3.27 -16.18
N ALA A 14 -23.08 -4.51 -16.66
CA ALA A 14 -24.15 -5.51 -16.57
C ALA A 14 -24.44 -5.98 -15.14
N TYR A 15 -23.53 -5.75 -14.20
CA TYR A 15 -23.63 -6.23 -12.81
C TYR A 15 -23.66 -5.11 -11.79
N ARG A 16 -23.75 -3.84 -12.23
CA ARG A 16 -23.80 -2.68 -11.33
C ARG A 16 -25.11 -2.63 -10.58
N ASP A 17 -25.02 -2.42 -9.29
CA ASP A 17 -26.17 -2.09 -8.48
C ASP A 17 -26.37 -0.55 -8.51
N LEU A 18 -27.33 -0.12 -9.32
CA LEU A 18 -27.65 1.30 -9.45
C LEU A 18 -28.49 1.83 -8.28
N SER A 19 -29.03 0.95 -7.44
CA SER A 19 -29.83 1.28 -6.26
C SER A 19 -28.99 1.47 -4.99
N LEU A 20 -27.71 1.13 -5.00
CA LEU A 20 -26.87 1.12 -3.82
C LEU A 20 -26.95 2.42 -2.99
N ALA A 21 -26.95 3.58 -3.64
CA ALA A 21 -27.07 4.86 -2.93
C ALA A 21 -28.48 5.04 -2.33
N ASP A 22 -29.49 4.45 -2.93
CA ASP A 22 -30.88 4.51 -2.46
C ASP A 22 -31.11 3.63 -1.24
N ASP A 23 -30.40 2.51 -1.12
CA ASP A 23 -30.47 1.61 0.02
C ASP A 23 -29.87 2.23 1.29
N PHE A 24 -29.00 3.24 1.13
CA PHE A 24 -28.32 3.95 2.21
C PHE A 24 -28.60 5.45 2.24
N LYS A 25 -29.85 5.86 2.03
CA LYS A 25 -30.28 7.29 1.96
C LYS A 25 -29.94 8.11 3.20
N ASP A 26 -29.83 7.48 4.36
CA ASP A 26 -29.46 8.14 5.62
C ASP A 26 -27.98 8.46 5.74
N LEU A 27 -27.15 7.95 4.81
CA LEU A 27 -25.73 8.21 4.75
C LEU A 27 -25.39 9.22 3.64
N PRO A 28 -24.36 10.05 3.82
CA PRO A 28 -23.88 10.97 2.79
C PRO A 28 -23.07 10.20 1.71
N LEU A 29 -23.70 9.18 1.10
CA LEU A 29 -23.09 8.25 0.17
C LEU A 29 -23.18 8.77 -1.26
N GLN A 30 -22.07 8.72 -2.00
CA GLN A 30 -21.99 8.97 -3.43
C GLN A 30 -21.30 7.77 -4.09
N VAL A 31 -21.96 7.19 -5.10
CA VAL A 31 -21.41 6.09 -5.91
C VAL A 31 -20.97 6.63 -7.26
N ILE A 32 -19.70 6.44 -7.59
CA ILE A 32 -19.08 6.86 -8.84
C ILE A 32 -18.71 5.62 -9.64
N TYR A 33 -19.41 5.39 -10.73
CA TYR A 33 -19.17 4.24 -11.61
C TYR A 33 -18.03 4.52 -12.59
N ARG A 34 -17.11 3.57 -12.72
CA ARG A 34 -16.02 3.61 -13.68
C ARG A 34 -16.06 2.40 -14.60
N ASP A 35 -15.81 2.61 -15.89
CA ASP A 35 -15.80 1.51 -16.87
C ASP A 35 -14.46 0.77 -16.88
N GLU A 36 -13.39 1.42 -16.45
CA GLU A 36 -12.05 0.84 -16.39
C GLU A 36 -11.67 0.52 -14.94
N ALA A 37 -11.31 -0.74 -14.71
CA ALA A 37 -10.81 -1.19 -13.42
C ALA A 37 -9.35 -0.77 -13.22
N GLY A 38 -9.05 -0.24 -12.04
CA GLY A 38 -7.69 0.14 -11.67
C GLY A 38 -7.60 0.61 -10.23
N GLN A 39 -6.57 0.16 -9.52
CA GLN A 39 -6.44 0.47 -8.10
C GLN A 39 -5.97 1.91 -7.81
N CYS A 40 -5.10 2.46 -8.67
CA CYS A 40 -4.58 3.82 -8.52
C CYS A 40 -5.54 4.84 -9.11
N SER A 41 -6.05 4.58 -10.30
CA SER A 41 -6.95 5.48 -11.02
C SER A 41 -8.29 5.66 -10.30
N SER A 42 -8.82 4.60 -9.68
CA SER A 42 -10.05 4.71 -8.87
C SER A 42 -9.83 5.55 -7.62
N ARG A 43 -8.77 5.30 -6.86
CA ARG A 43 -8.41 6.12 -5.69
C ARG A 43 -8.18 7.58 -6.07
N ASN A 44 -7.48 7.83 -7.18
CA ASN A 44 -7.25 9.18 -7.69
C ASN A 44 -8.57 9.89 -8.07
N ALA A 45 -9.52 9.17 -8.67
CA ALA A 45 -10.84 9.73 -8.98
C ALA A 45 -11.58 10.16 -7.71
N GLY A 46 -11.57 9.34 -6.66
CA GLY A 46 -12.12 9.70 -5.36
C GLY A 46 -11.43 10.92 -4.75
N LEU A 47 -10.09 10.94 -4.79
CA LEU A 47 -9.29 12.06 -4.26
C LEU A 47 -9.55 13.40 -4.97
N GLN A 48 -9.83 13.37 -6.27
CA GLN A 48 -10.11 14.58 -7.06
C GLN A 48 -11.41 15.28 -6.64
N ILE A 49 -12.42 14.50 -6.22
CA ILE A 49 -13.74 15.02 -5.87
C ILE A 49 -13.94 15.16 -4.35
N ALA A 50 -13.08 14.52 -3.54
CA ALA A 50 -13.18 14.57 -2.09
C ALA A 50 -13.13 16.01 -1.56
N LYS A 51 -14.08 16.34 -0.67
CA LYS A 51 -14.26 17.68 -0.06
C LYS A 51 -13.72 17.73 1.37
N GLY A 52 -13.64 16.56 2.04
CA GLY A 52 -13.19 16.45 3.42
C GLY A 52 -11.79 17.02 3.64
N GLU A 53 -11.55 17.57 4.81
CA GLU A 53 -10.22 18.00 5.28
C GLU A 53 -9.33 16.78 5.55
N TYR A 54 -9.93 15.73 6.08
CA TYR A 54 -9.30 14.43 6.29
C TYR A 54 -9.92 13.40 5.35
N ILE A 55 -9.11 12.50 4.85
CA ILE A 55 -9.51 11.41 3.96
C ILE A 55 -9.17 10.08 4.61
N LEU A 56 -10.20 9.26 4.85
CA LEU A 56 -10.05 7.89 5.32
C LEU A 56 -10.11 6.93 4.13
N PHE A 57 -9.06 6.15 3.95
CA PHE A 57 -9.02 5.07 2.98
C PHE A 57 -9.48 3.77 3.63
N LEU A 58 -10.40 3.09 2.95
CA LEU A 58 -10.91 1.78 3.35
C LEU A 58 -11.06 0.89 2.12
N ASP A 59 -10.89 -0.42 2.31
CA ASP A 59 -11.23 -1.41 1.30
C ASP A 59 -12.69 -1.89 1.52
N ASP A 60 -13.36 -2.31 0.45
CA ASP A 60 -14.77 -2.71 0.43
C ASP A 60 -15.05 -4.06 1.10
N ASP A 61 -14.03 -4.82 1.41
CA ASP A 61 -14.08 -6.09 2.12
C ASP A 61 -13.62 -5.96 3.60
N SER A 62 -13.85 -4.79 4.19
CA SER A 62 -13.49 -4.50 5.58
C SER A 62 -14.71 -4.23 6.46
N GLU A 63 -14.68 -4.74 7.68
CA GLU A 63 -15.62 -4.38 8.74
C GLU A 63 -14.94 -3.42 9.73
N ILE A 64 -15.60 -2.29 10.01
CA ILE A 64 -15.04 -1.19 10.79
C ILE A 64 -15.81 -0.98 12.11
N PRO A 65 -15.15 -0.66 13.22
CA PRO A 65 -15.80 -0.27 14.45
C PRO A 65 -16.40 1.15 14.34
N ASN A 66 -17.46 1.40 15.12
CA ASN A 66 -18.18 2.69 15.10
C ASN A 66 -17.31 3.89 15.48
N ASP A 67 -16.25 3.68 16.25
CA ASP A 67 -15.34 4.70 16.76
C ASP A 67 -14.05 4.87 15.92
N LEU A 68 -13.98 4.23 14.72
CA LEU A 68 -12.79 4.21 13.88
C LEU A 68 -12.27 5.61 13.57
N ILE A 69 -13.14 6.49 13.06
CA ILE A 69 -12.78 7.87 12.68
C ILE A 69 -12.30 8.66 13.90
N GLU A 70 -13.02 8.52 15.03
CA GLU A 70 -12.66 9.20 16.27
C GLU A 70 -11.26 8.78 16.77
N LYS A 71 -10.96 7.48 16.75
CA LYS A 71 -9.64 6.95 17.13
C LYS A 71 -8.53 7.50 16.24
N HIS A 72 -8.74 7.55 14.93
CA HIS A 72 -7.78 8.14 14.01
C HIS A 72 -7.56 9.63 14.30
N LEU A 73 -8.62 10.41 14.47
CA LEU A 73 -8.52 11.85 14.77
C LEU A 73 -7.81 12.10 16.10
N LYS A 74 -8.12 11.33 17.14
CA LYS A 74 -7.42 11.40 18.44
C LYS A 74 -5.93 11.08 18.26
N GLY A 75 -5.59 10.04 17.49
CA GLY A 75 -4.21 9.70 17.18
C GLY A 75 -3.47 10.81 16.44
N LEU A 76 -4.07 11.38 15.39
CA LEU A 76 -3.49 12.51 14.66
C LEU A 76 -3.22 13.69 15.57
N HIS A 77 -4.18 14.06 16.42
CA HIS A 77 -4.02 15.16 17.36
C HIS A 77 -2.96 14.89 18.42
N PHE A 78 -3.00 13.71 19.06
CA PHE A 78 -2.07 13.34 20.13
C PHE A 78 -0.63 13.30 19.66
N PHE A 79 -0.38 12.72 18.49
CA PHE A 79 0.97 12.61 17.92
C PHE A 79 1.38 13.81 17.07
N GLN A 80 0.49 14.77 16.85
CA GLN A 80 0.66 15.86 15.88
C GLN A 80 1.07 15.32 14.50
N ALA A 81 0.46 14.21 14.10
CA ALA A 81 0.77 13.49 12.86
C ALA A 81 -0.06 14.01 11.68
N ASP A 82 0.47 13.84 10.48
CA ASP A 82 -0.24 14.16 9.23
C ASP A 82 -1.10 13.00 8.74
N SER A 83 -0.75 11.78 9.15
CA SER A 83 -1.46 10.56 8.80
C SER A 83 -1.44 9.58 9.96
N SER A 84 -2.58 8.93 10.19
CA SER A 84 -2.78 7.86 11.16
C SER A 84 -3.20 6.60 10.43
N SER A 85 -2.38 5.57 10.51
CA SER A 85 -2.68 4.25 9.98
C SER A 85 -3.03 3.30 11.12
N GLY A 86 -4.04 2.49 10.91
CA GLY A 86 -4.39 1.38 11.77
C GLY A 86 -3.93 0.05 11.20
N VAL A 87 -4.38 -1.02 11.83
CA VAL A 87 -4.07 -2.40 11.47
C VAL A 87 -5.31 -3.08 10.90
N ALA A 88 -5.16 -3.80 9.79
CA ALA A 88 -6.17 -4.69 9.26
C ALA A 88 -5.86 -6.13 9.72
N GLU A 89 -6.76 -6.72 10.50
CA GLU A 89 -6.69 -8.11 10.93
C GLU A 89 -7.37 -8.99 9.89
N GLU A 90 -6.60 -9.86 9.26
CA GLU A 90 -7.14 -10.78 8.25
C GLU A 90 -7.93 -11.91 8.91
N VAL A 91 -9.20 -12.03 8.59
CA VAL A 91 -10.06 -13.10 9.12
C VAL A 91 -9.54 -14.47 8.69
N GLY A 92 -9.27 -15.35 9.67
CA GLY A 92 -8.73 -16.68 9.42
C GLY A 92 -7.22 -16.75 9.15
N ALA A 93 -6.49 -15.64 9.26
CA ALA A 93 -5.02 -15.63 9.17
C ALA A 93 -4.35 -15.79 10.55
N GLU A 94 -3.04 -16.04 10.52
CA GLU A 94 -2.24 -16.02 11.74
C GLU A 94 -2.15 -14.60 12.33
N PRO A 95 -1.94 -14.47 13.65
CA PRO A 95 -1.77 -13.18 14.30
C PRO A 95 -0.67 -12.35 13.66
N LEU A 96 -0.84 -11.04 13.67
CA LEU A 96 0.15 -10.10 13.16
C LEU A 96 1.48 -10.23 13.93
N PRO A 97 2.62 -10.02 13.24
CA PRO A 97 3.93 -9.97 13.89
C PRO A 97 3.99 -8.92 15.01
N ASP A 98 4.90 -9.11 15.96
CA ASP A 98 5.03 -8.23 17.13
C ASP A 98 5.32 -6.77 16.76
N ASP A 99 5.99 -6.52 15.65
CA ASP A 99 6.23 -5.17 15.11
C ASP A 99 4.95 -4.39 14.83
N PHE A 100 3.83 -5.09 14.57
CA PHE A 100 2.51 -4.48 14.36
C PHE A 100 1.71 -4.28 15.65
N LYS A 101 2.29 -4.61 16.81
CA LYS A 101 1.66 -4.41 18.12
C LYS A 101 2.13 -3.12 18.81
N LEU A 102 3.08 -2.41 18.22
CA LEU A 102 3.67 -1.21 18.78
C LEU A 102 3.25 0.03 17.98
N ILE A 103 2.94 1.10 18.69
CA ILE A 103 2.77 2.42 18.06
C ILE A 103 4.15 2.86 17.55
N ARG A 104 4.23 3.24 16.29
CA ARG A 104 5.49 3.63 15.65
C ARG A 104 5.30 4.59 14.49
N MET A 105 6.37 5.28 14.14
CA MET A 105 6.43 5.96 12.85
C MET A 105 6.28 4.95 11.70
N SER A 106 5.60 5.35 10.64
CA SER A 106 5.40 4.53 9.46
C SER A 106 5.96 5.22 8.22
N ASP A 107 6.54 4.42 7.33
CA ASP A 107 6.94 4.79 5.97
C ASP A 107 6.01 4.17 4.92
N VAL A 108 5.03 3.41 5.37
CA VAL A 108 4.01 2.76 4.53
C VAL A 108 2.68 3.44 4.73
N PHE A 109 1.94 3.61 3.64
CA PHE A 109 0.60 4.20 3.62
C PHE A 109 -0.43 3.10 3.29
N PRO A 110 -0.85 2.27 4.26
CA PRO A 110 -1.81 1.20 4.01
C PRO A 110 -3.18 1.77 3.64
N THR A 111 -3.62 1.51 2.42
CA THR A 111 -4.86 2.09 1.87
C THR A 111 -6.15 1.42 2.35
N ASN A 112 -6.04 0.44 3.22
CA ASN A 112 -7.19 -0.24 3.81
C ASN A 112 -7.60 0.30 5.19
N ASN A 113 -6.75 1.09 5.86
CA ASN A 113 -7.05 1.67 7.18
C ASN A 113 -6.11 2.86 7.46
N THR A 114 -6.26 3.95 6.73
CA THR A 114 -5.42 5.15 6.92
C THR A 114 -6.26 6.42 6.80
N LEU A 115 -6.22 7.25 7.83
CA LEU A 115 -6.72 8.63 7.81
C LEU A 115 -5.55 9.59 7.56
N VAL A 116 -5.70 10.49 6.60
CA VAL A 116 -4.68 11.46 6.22
C VAL A 116 -5.28 12.85 6.04
N HIS A 117 -4.54 13.88 6.43
CA HIS A 117 -4.90 15.26 6.13
C HIS A 117 -4.71 15.54 4.63
N ARG A 118 -5.74 16.12 3.98
CA ARG A 118 -5.76 16.33 2.52
C ARG A 118 -4.59 17.17 1.99
N SER A 119 -4.07 18.11 2.79
CA SER A 119 -2.89 18.90 2.40
C SER A 119 -1.64 18.04 2.16
N VAL A 120 -1.51 16.92 2.86
CA VAL A 120 -0.42 15.97 2.66
C VAL A 120 -0.44 15.40 1.25
N LEU A 121 -1.62 14.96 0.80
CA LEU A 121 -1.81 14.41 -0.55
C LEU A 121 -1.60 15.48 -1.63
N LYS A 122 -1.91 16.75 -1.34
CA LYS A 122 -1.58 17.87 -2.24
C LYS A 122 -0.08 18.06 -2.40
N ARG A 123 0.69 17.87 -1.33
CA ARG A 123 2.16 18.00 -1.36
C ARG A 123 2.83 16.78 -1.99
N SER A 124 2.41 15.58 -1.61
CA SER A 124 3.02 14.32 -2.08
C SER A 124 2.57 13.89 -3.46
N GLY A 125 1.49 14.45 -3.98
CA GLY A 125 0.78 13.96 -5.16
C GLY A 125 -0.10 12.74 -4.87
N PHE A 126 -0.93 12.35 -5.83
CA PHE A 126 -1.83 11.22 -5.75
C PHE A 126 -1.12 9.90 -6.08
N PHE A 127 -1.87 8.81 -6.25
CA PHE A 127 -1.29 7.51 -6.60
C PHE A 127 -0.65 7.53 -7.98
N ASP A 128 0.55 6.97 -8.10
CA ASP A 128 1.24 6.83 -9.38
C ASP A 128 0.62 5.69 -10.19
N LEU A 129 0.17 6.01 -11.41
CA LEU A 129 -0.48 5.06 -12.32
C LEU A 129 0.47 3.95 -12.81
N ALA A 130 1.77 4.10 -12.62
CA ALA A 130 2.73 3.03 -12.88
C ALA A 130 2.44 1.77 -12.04
N TYR A 131 1.76 1.92 -10.91
CA TYR A 131 1.36 0.80 -10.05
C TYR A 131 -0.06 0.29 -10.31
N GLU A 132 -0.75 0.74 -11.35
CA GLU A 132 -2.15 0.42 -11.61
C GLU A 132 -2.46 -1.08 -11.62
N LYS A 133 -1.60 -1.87 -12.23
CA LYS A 133 -1.70 -3.33 -12.34
C LYS A 133 -0.65 -4.07 -11.51
N GLY A 134 -0.03 -3.39 -10.56
CA GLY A 134 1.08 -3.93 -9.79
C GLY A 134 0.94 -3.72 -8.30
N GLN A 135 1.95 -4.14 -7.58
CA GLN A 135 2.06 -3.98 -6.14
C GLN A 135 2.80 -2.69 -5.81
N ARG A 136 2.74 -2.24 -4.54
CA ARG A 136 3.55 -1.14 -3.99
C ARG A 136 3.05 0.28 -4.27
N ALA A 137 1.81 0.44 -4.72
CA ALA A 137 1.20 1.77 -4.84
C ALA A 137 1.14 2.51 -3.50
N ASP A 138 0.80 1.78 -2.44
CA ASP A 138 0.80 2.22 -1.05
C ASP A 138 2.20 2.58 -0.54
N GLY A 139 3.19 1.75 -0.84
CA GLY A 139 4.59 2.02 -0.50
C GLY A 139 5.15 3.24 -1.23
N ASP A 140 4.84 3.42 -2.51
CA ASP A 140 5.25 4.61 -3.27
C ASP A 140 4.63 5.89 -2.69
N LEU A 141 3.34 5.88 -2.40
CA LEU A 141 2.68 7.02 -1.78
C LEU A 141 3.26 7.32 -0.40
N GLY A 142 3.48 6.30 0.43
CA GLY A 142 4.11 6.44 1.74
C GLY A 142 5.49 7.08 1.66
N MET A 143 6.34 6.63 0.75
CA MET A 143 7.65 7.24 0.51
C MET A 143 7.54 8.72 0.11
N ARG A 144 6.60 9.07 -0.77
CA ARG A 144 6.41 10.48 -1.16
C ARG A 144 5.86 11.33 -0.02
N VAL A 145 4.94 10.81 0.77
CA VAL A 145 4.46 11.48 1.99
C VAL A 145 5.61 11.73 2.95
N TYR A 146 6.42 10.71 3.25
CA TYR A 146 7.59 10.83 4.11
C TYR A 146 8.60 11.87 3.57
N LEU A 147 8.96 11.78 2.29
CA LEU A 147 9.92 12.70 1.66
C LEU A 147 9.39 14.15 1.55
N SER A 148 8.06 14.34 1.58
CA SER A 148 7.46 15.68 1.65
C SER A 148 7.40 16.26 3.06
N GLY A 149 8.05 15.61 4.03
CA GLY A 149 8.05 16.01 5.44
C GLY A 149 6.77 15.61 6.19
N GLY A 150 5.96 14.70 5.63
CA GLY A 150 4.77 14.19 6.28
C GLY A 150 5.13 13.22 7.41
N PHE A 151 4.52 13.42 8.58
CA PHE A 151 4.66 12.54 9.72
C PHE A 151 3.53 11.53 9.78
N MET A 152 3.86 10.25 9.58
CA MET A 152 2.91 9.14 9.58
C MET A 152 3.08 8.26 10.81
N VAL A 153 1.99 7.91 11.47
CA VAL A 153 1.98 7.04 12.65
C VAL A 153 1.13 5.79 12.38
N LEU A 154 1.69 4.62 12.67
CA LEU A 154 0.93 3.38 12.78
C LEU A 154 0.52 3.18 14.23
N ASN A 155 -0.80 3.09 14.46
CA ASN A 155 -1.37 2.80 15.77
C ASN A 155 -2.12 1.45 15.73
N PRO A 156 -1.60 0.40 16.35
CA PRO A 156 -2.21 -0.93 16.34
C PRO A 156 -3.49 -1.05 17.18
N GLU A 157 -3.86 -0.02 17.93
CA GLU A 157 -5.15 0.02 18.65
C GLU A 157 -6.31 0.36 17.70
N ILE A 158 -6.02 0.90 16.52
CA ILE A 158 -7.00 1.23 15.49
C ILE A 158 -7.11 0.04 14.54
N ARG A 159 -8.08 -0.85 14.80
CA ARG A 159 -8.21 -2.13 14.10
C ARG A 159 -9.46 -2.18 13.26
N ILE A 160 -9.35 -2.86 12.12
CA ILE A 160 -10.47 -3.28 11.27
C ILE A 160 -10.33 -4.78 11.00
N LEU A 161 -11.45 -5.44 10.67
CA LEU A 161 -11.44 -6.81 10.18
C LEU A 161 -11.44 -6.79 8.66
N HIS A 162 -10.60 -7.61 8.04
CA HIS A 162 -10.45 -7.68 6.59
C HIS A 162 -10.79 -9.09 6.10
N TYR A 163 -11.85 -9.21 5.28
CA TYR A 163 -12.48 -10.49 4.93
C TYR A 163 -11.94 -11.13 3.66
N HIS A 164 -11.09 -10.45 2.89
CA HIS A 164 -10.59 -10.97 1.62
C HIS A 164 -11.68 -11.39 0.63
N ALA A 165 -12.33 -10.45 -0.01
CA ALA A 165 -13.29 -10.75 -1.07
C ALA A 165 -12.71 -11.79 -2.05
N PRO A 166 -13.49 -12.81 -2.44
CA PRO A 166 -12.98 -13.93 -3.25
C PRO A 166 -12.61 -13.53 -4.68
N ARG A 167 -13.13 -12.40 -5.16
CA ARG A 167 -12.92 -11.88 -6.52
C ARG A 167 -12.60 -10.39 -6.50
N GLY A 168 -11.96 -9.90 -7.56
CA GLY A 168 -11.68 -8.48 -7.78
C GLY A 168 -10.30 -8.00 -7.33
N GLY A 169 -10.06 -6.69 -7.46
CA GLY A 169 -8.84 -6.01 -7.06
C GLY A 169 -7.56 -6.56 -7.70
N LEU A 170 -6.47 -6.53 -6.96
CA LEU A 170 -5.16 -7.04 -7.39
C LEU A 170 -5.12 -8.53 -7.71
N ARG A 171 -6.13 -9.30 -7.29
CA ARG A 171 -6.22 -10.74 -7.57
C ARG A 171 -6.41 -11.02 -9.05
N ALA A 172 -7.17 -10.17 -9.76
CA ALA A 172 -7.35 -10.27 -11.21
C ALA A 172 -6.00 -10.17 -11.96
N HIS A 173 -5.03 -9.46 -11.41
CA HIS A 173 -3.70 -9.28 -11.98
C HIS A 173 -2.64 -10.22 -11.40
N LYS A 174 -3.00 -11.17 -10.54
CA LYS A 174 -2.07 -12.07 -9.82
C LYS A 174 -1.01 -11.30 -9.02
N ALA A 175 -1.31 -10.08 -8.63
CA ALA A 175 -0.39 -9.14 -8.01
C ALA A 175 -0.51 -9.10 -6.48
N ARG A 176 -1.26 -10.04 -5.88
CA ARG A 176 -1.42 -10.11 -4.44
C ARG A 176 -0.08 -10.32 -3.74
N VAL A 177 0.27 -9.45 -2.81
CA VAL A 177 1.33 -9.72 -1.85
C VAL A 177 0.80 -10.75 -0.85
N VAL A 178 1.25 -11.98 -0.95
CA VAL A 178 1.08 -12.93 0.14
C VAL A 178 2.06 -12.50 1.23
N THR A 179 1.57 -11.82 2.23
CA THR A 179 2.36 -11.32 3.37
C THR A 179 2.97 -12.48 4.15
N TYR A 180 2.41 -13.69 4.04
CA TYR A 180 2.84 -14.86 4.75
C TYR A 180 3.49 -15.92 3.88
N ALA A 181 4.47 -16.54 4.49
CA ALA A 181 5.41 -17.52 3.99
C ALA A 181 4.83 -18.84 3.47
N SER A 182 3.52 -19.01 3.32
CA SER A 182 2.92 -20.23 2.76
C SER A 182 3.41 -20.53 1.34
N SER A 183 3.59 -19.50 0.52
CA SER A 183 4.17 -19.63 -0.82
C SER A 183 5.67 -19.97 -0.82
N ARG A 184 6.36 -19.70 0.29
CA ARG A 184 7.80 -20.01 0.45
C ARG A 184 8.08 -21.49 0.72
N ASN A 185 7.04 -22.30 0.90
CA ASN A 185 7.17 -23.72 1.25
C ASN A 185 7.24 -24.66 0.05
N THR A 186 7.33 -24.18 -1.18
CA THR A 186 7.47 -25.03 -2.37
C THR A 186 8.91 -25.03 -2.88
N ILE A 187 9.38 -26.24 -3.29
CA ILE A 187 10.74 -26.42 -3.82
C ILE A 187 10.93 -25.58 -5.10
N LEU A 188 9.90 -25.40 -5.90
CA LEU A 188 9.96 -24.66 -7.17
C LEU A 188 9.79 -23.14 -7.00
N HIS A 189 9.38 -22.65 -5.82
CA HIS A 189 9.16 -21.22 -5.60
C HIS A 189 10.46 -20.42 -5.71
N ARG A 190 10.45 -19.34 -6.47
CA ARG A 190 11.57 -18.41 -6.63
C ARG A 190 11.20 -17.04 -6.07
N HIS A 191 12.06 -16.48 -5.23
CA HIS A 191 11.87 -15.17 -4.61
C HIS A 191 12.23 -14.03 -5.58
N LEU A 192 11.48 -13.91 -6.67
CA LEU A 192 11.71 -12.86 -7.65
C LEU A 192 10.93 -11.59 -7.27
N PRO A 193 11.57 -10.41 -7.25
CA PRO A 193 10.85 -9.16 -7.06
C PRO A 193 9.92 -8.90 -8.24
N SER A 194 8.77 -8.27 -7.99
CA SER A 194 7.89 -7.82 -9.07
C SER A 194 8.55 -6.68 -9.86
N VAL A 195 8.01 -6.40 -11.05
CA VAL A 195 8.50 -5.27 -11.86
C VAL A 195 8.29 -3.96 -11.11
N THR A 196 7.17 -3.80 -10.43
CA THR A 196 6.84 -2.61 -9.64
C THR A 196 7.70 -2.47 -8.37
N GLU A 197 8.13 -3.57 -7.74
CA GLU A 197 9.13 -3.51 -6.65
C GLU A 197 10.48 -3.01 -7.15
N ILE A 198 10.92 -3.45 -8.34
CA ILE A 198 12.16 -2.97 -8.94
C ILE A 198 12.02 -1.50 -9.35
N TYR A 199 10.87 -1.11 -9.91
CA TYR A 199 10.57 0.28 -10.27
C TYR A 199 10.65 1.19 -9.04
N LEU A 200 9.98 0.81 -7.93
CA LEU A 200 10.06 1.53 -6.66
C LEU A 200 11.50 1.63 -6.15
N ALA A 201 12.22 0.52 -6.14
CA ALA A 201 13.60 0.52 -5.67
C ALA A 201 14.52 1.40 -6.53
N LYS A 202 14.35 1.41 -7.85
CA LYS A 202 15.08 2.32 -8.76
C LYS A 202 14.78 3.78 -8.51
N ARG A 203 13.55 4.09 -8.08
CA ARG A 203 13.11 5.45 -7.84
C ARG A 203 13.68 6.05 -6.57
N TYR A 204 13.73 5.27 -5.49
CA TYR A 204 13.99 5.79 -4.15
C TYR A 204 15.36 5.41 -3.57
N PHE A 205 16.01 4.39 -4.10
CA PHE A 205 17.24 3.86 -3.52
C PHE A 205 18.42 3.93 -4.49
N ALA A 206 19.61 4.07 -3.91
CA ALA A 206 20.84 4.05 -4.68
C ALA A 206 21.02 2.73 -5.45
N PRO A 207 21.68 2.72 -6.62
CA PRO A 207 21.90 1.52 -7.42
C PRO A 207 22.56 0.36 -6.66
N GLN A 208 23.36 0.67 -5.64
CA GLN A 208 24.00 -0.32 -4.75
C GLN A 208 22.94 -1.09 -3.95
N ILE A 209 22.01 -0.38 -3.33
CA ILE A 209 20.92 -0.95 -2.54
C ILE A 209 20.01 -1.81 -3.42
N LEU A 210 19.69 -1.34 -4.63
CA LEU A 210 18.95 -2.15 -5.60
C LEU A 210 19.69 -3.46 -5.92
N ARG A 211 21.00 -3.41 -6.17
CA ARG A 211 21.81 -4.63 -6.43
C ARG A 211 21.80 -5.58 -5.25
N GLU A 212 21.98 -5.09 -4.05
CA GLU A 212 21.92 -5.87 -2.80
C GLU A 212 20.55 -6.54 -2.65
N MET A 213 19.48 -5.79 -2.82
CA MET A 213 18.11 -6.32 -2.79
C MET A 213 17.95 -7.48 -3.79
N LEU A 214 18.40 -7.32 -5.03
CA LEU A 214 18.31 -8.35 -6.06
C LEU A 214 19.11 -9.61 -5.68
N TRP A 215 20.32 -9.45 -5.16
CA TRP A 215 21.14 -10.59 -4.70
C TRP A 215 20.53 -11.29 -3.48
N LEU A 216 19.96 -10.55 -2.53
CA LEU A 216 19.22 -11.14 -1.41
C LEU A 216 18.00 -11.94 -1.89
N ARG A 217 17.30 -11.47 -2.92
CA ARG A 217 16.19 -12.21 -3.54
C ARG A 217 16.69 -13.50 -4.21
N VAL A 218 17.82 -13.45 -4.92
CA VAL A 218 18.44 -14.64 -5.50
C VAL A 218 18.84 -15.63 -4.39
N ALA A 219 19.54 -15.18 -3.36
CA ALA A 219 19.93 -16.01 -2.22
C ALA A 219 18.69 -16.60 -1.50
N GLY A 220 17.64 -15.81 -1.30
CA GLY A 220 16.38 -16.28 -0.73
C GLY A 220 15.72 -17.41 -1.52
N THR A 221 15.99 -17.51 -2.83
CA THR A 221 15.49 -18.60 -3.68
C THR A 221 16.04 -19.96 -3.25
N PHE A 222 17.21 -20.01 -2.60
CA PHE A 222 17.81 -21.24 -2.09
C PHE A 222 17.30 -21.65 -0.70
N SER A 223 16.51 -20.82 -0.05
CA SER A 223 16.01 -21.07 1.30
C SER A 223 14.64 -21.72 1.30
N ILE A 224 14.43 -22.70 2.18
CA ILE A 224 13.14 -23.33 2.46
C ILE A 224 13.10 -23.82 3.92
N ARG A 225 11.93 -23.86 4.53
CA ARG A 225 11.70 -24.47 5.84
C ARG A 225 11.45 -25.98 5.68
N GLY A 226 11.85 -26.77 6.68
CA GLY A 226 11.60 -28.21 6.74
C GLY A 226 12.86 -29.05 6.89
N SER A 227 12.76 -30.35 6.56
CA SER A 227 13.83 -31.35 6.75
C SER A 227 15.07 -31.02 5.91
N ILE A 228 16.21 -31.62 6.29
CA ILE A 228 17.49 -31.48 5.57
C ILE A 228 17.37 -31.92 4.12
N PHE A 229 16.60 -32.98 3.84
CA PHE A 229 16.36 -33.48 2.49
C PHE A 229 15.62 -32.46 1.63
N ARG A 230 14.61 -31.78 2.18
CA ARG A 230 13.90 -30.69 1.48
C ARG A 230 14.81 -29.51 1.21
N LYS A 231 15.67 -29.13 2.17
CA LYS A 231 16.66 -28.07 1.99
C LYS A 231 17.68 -28.43 0.88
N ALA A 232 18.21 -29.66 0.88
CA ALA A 232 19.11 -30.14 -0.14
C ALA A 232 18.44 -30.14 -1.54
N ALA A 233 17.21 -30.67 -1.65
CA ALA A 233 16.44 -30.66 -2.89
C ALA A 233 16.19 -29.21 -3.37
N LYS A 234 15.89 -28.29 -2.46
CA LYS A 234 15.71 -26.87 -2.79
C LYS A 234 16.96 -26.25 -3.37
N VAL A 235 18.14 -26.51 -2.77
CA VAL A 235 19.41 -25.98 -3.24
C VAL A 235 19.74 -26.54 -4.64
N LEU A 236 19.58 -27.84 -4.86
CA LEU A 236 19.83 -28.47 -6.18
C LEU A 236 18.90 -27.89 -7.26
N VAL A 237 17.58 -27.82 -7.00
CA VAL A 237 16.60 -27.26 -7.95
C VAL A 237 16.88 -25.80 -8.21
N SER A 238 17.13 -25.01 -7.16
CA SER A 238 17.42 -23.57 -7.32
C SER A 238 18.72 -23.32 -8.09
N GLY A 239 19.76 -24.18 -7.87
CA GLY A 239 21.00 -24.14 -8.63
C GLY A 239 20.80 -24.43 -10.12
N LEU A 240 20.01 -25.47 -10.43
CA LEU A 240 19.68 -25.85 -11.81
C LEU A 240 18.91 -24.68 -12.52
N PHE A 241 17.99 -24.03 -11.84
CA PHE A 241 17.21 -22.91 -12.39
C PHE A 241 17.88 -21.55 -12.24
N LEU A 242 19.08 -21.44 -11.68
CA LEU A 242 19.76 -20.17 -11.45
C LEU A 242 19.93 -19.32 -12.73
N PRO A 243 20.39 -19.89 -13.87
CA PRO A 243 20.51 -19.12 -15.10
C PRO A 243 19.19 -18.51 -15.54
N HIS A 244 18.10 -19.27 -15.47
CA HIS A 244 16.75 -18.80 -15.80
C HIS A 244 16.29 -17.71 -14.80
N THR A 245 16.61 -17.86 -13.51
CA THR A 245 16.29 -16.87 -12.47
C THR A 245 16.97 -15.53 -12.75
N LEU A 246 18.26 -15.55 -13.13
CA LEU A 246 19.02 -14.35 -13.47
C LEU A 246 18.50 -13.67 -14.76
N LEU A 247 18.15 -14.47 -15.77
CA LEU A 247 17.53 -13.95 -17.00
C LEU A 247 16.19 -13.29 -16.72
N GLU A 248 15.38 -13.88 -15.86
CA GLU A 248 14.08 -13.32 -15.48
C GLU A 248 14.24 -12.02 -14.70
N ILE A 249 15.21 -11.92 -13.79
CA ILE A 249 15.53 -10.67 -13.11
C ILE A 249 15.94 -9.59 -14.13
N LYS A 250 16.82 -9.93 -15.07
CA LYS A 250 17.23 -8.99 -16.14
C LYS A 250 16.06 -8.50 -16.97
N ARG A 251 15.11 -9.38 -17.33
CA ARG A 251 13.87 -9.02 -18.04
C ARG A 251 13.01 -8.07 -17.22
N ARG A 252 12.84 -8.35 -15.91
CA ARG A 252 12.06 -7.50 -15.01
C ARG A 252 12.71 -6.13 -14.80
N MET A 253 14.03 -6.08 -14.69
CA MET A 253 14.78 -4.82 -14.63
C MET A 253 14.57 -3.98 -15.89
N LYS A 254 14.58 -4.60 -17.08
CA LYS A 254 14.29 -3.91 -18.34
C LYS A 254 12.87 -3.35 -18.36
N LYS A 255 11.87 -4.16 -18.01
CA LYS A 255 10.48 -3.70 -17.90
C LYS A 255 10.31 -2.57 -16.90
N ALA A 256 10.99 -2.61 -15.75
CA ALA A 256 10.95 -1.54 -14.76
C ALA A 256 11.61 -0.24 -15.28
N ALA A 257 12.61 -0.34 -16.16
CA ALA A 257 13.18 0.82 -16.83
C ALA A 257 12.18 1.41 -17.85
N GLU A 258 11.58 0.57 -18.69
CA GLU A 258 10.53 0.96 -19.64
C GLU A 258 9.34 1.63 -18.92
N MET A 259 8.94 1.14 -17.74
CA MET A 259 7.92 1.81 -16.91
C MET A 259 8.34 3.22 -16.51
N ALA A 260 9.60 3.41 -16.10
CA ALA A 260 10.11 4.72 -15.70
C ALA A 260 10.13 5.74 -16.88
N GLU A 261 10.22 5.26 -18.10
CA GLU A 261 10.15 6.08 -19.30
C GLU A 261 8.70 6.36 -19.74
N HIS A 262 7.82 5.38 -19.56
CA HIS A 262 6.43 5.46 -20.03
C HIS A 262 5.53 6.29 -19.10
N PHE A 263 5.73 6.18 -17.77
CA PHE A 263 4.95 6.92 -16.79
C PHE A 263 5.72 8.15 -16.32
N PRO A 264 5.14 9.36 -16.46
CA PRO A 264 5.77 10.56 -15.93
C PRO A 264 5.90 10.40 -14.41
N GLN A 265 7.12 10.54 -13.91
CA GLN A 265 7.35 10.45 -12.48
C GLN A 265 6.69 11.63 -11.78
N ILE A 266 5.94 11.35 -10.73
CA ILE A 266 5.49 12.38 -9.81
C ILE A 266 6.76 13.00 -9.21
N PRO A 267 6.97 14.32 -9.33
CA PRO A 267 8.17 14.96 -8.81
C PRO A 267 8.37 14.63 -7.34
N PHE A 268 9.62 14.41 -6.95
CA PHE A 268 9.92 14.42 -5.51
C PHE A 268 9.51 15.77 -4.95
N PRO A 269 8.76 15.80 -3.85
CA PRO A 269 8.52 17.04 -3.16
C PRO A 269 9.90 17.57 -2.77
N THR A 270 10.31 18.70 -3.31
CA THR A 270 11.48 19.42 -2.85
C THR A 270 11.09 20.02 -1.50
N GLY A 271 11.31 19.22 -0.44
CA GLY A 271 10.93 19.61 0.91
C GLY A 271 11.84 20.71 1.43
N GLN A 272 11.39 21.93 1.34
CA GLN A 272 11.58 22.81 2.47
C GLN A 272 10.62 22.29 3.55
N MET A 273 11.17 21.71 4.61
CA MET A 273 10.43 21.52 5.86
C MET A 273 9.76 22.85 6.17
N PRO A 274 8.42 22.92 6.32
CA PRO A 274 7.85 24.17 6.79
C PRO A 274 8.42 24.43 8.19
N ASN A 275 9.22 25.48 8.33
CA ASN A 275 9.73 25.95 9.62
C ASN A 275 8.59 26.29 10.60
N GLU A 276 7.38 26.38 10.11
CA GLU A 276 6.17 26.72 10.85
C GLU A 276 5.80 25.74 11.97
N ARG A 277 6.19 24.45 11.88
CA ARG A 277 5.89 23.49 12.96
C ARG A 277 6.72 23.70 14.22
N TYR A 278 7.92 24.25 14.11
CA TYR A 278 8.79 24.52 15.25
C TYR A 278 8.49 25.83 15.95
N GLU A 279 7.89 26.79 15.27
CA GLU A 279 7.55 28.09 15.85
C GLU A 279 6.23 28.04 16.65
N SER A 280 5.22 27.27 16.21
CA SER A 280 3.97 27.14 16.96
C SER A 280 4.11 26.38 18.29
N ALA A 281 5.07 25.47 18.39
CA ALA A 281 5.37 24.75 19.63
C ALA A 281 6.12 25.61 20.68
N ARG A 282 6.75 26.71 20.26
CA ARG A 282 7.46 27.65 21.15
C ARG A 282 6.60 28.81 21.65
N SER A 283 5.42 29.03 21.08
CA SER A 283 4.56 30.17 21.40
C SER A 283 3.38 29.80 22.32
N SER A 284 3.29 28.57 22.83
CA SER A 284 2.31 28.24 23.87
C SER A 284 2.91 28.61 25.25
N PRO A 285 2.41 29.62 25.95
CA PRO A 285 2.83 29.87 27.31
C PRO A 285 2.31 28.79 28.23
N HIS A 286 3.15 28.37 29.16
CA HIS A 286 2.86 27.48 30.28
C HIS A 286 1.70 27.95 31.13
#